data_205f5ade4114a0d609ac1a2c69e8ad81
#
_entry.id   205f5ade4114a0d609ac1a2c69e8ad81
#
_cell.length_a   1.000
_cell.length_b   1.000
_cell.length_c   1.000
_cell.angle_alpha   90.00
_cell.angle_beta   90.00
_cell.angle_gamma   90.00
#
_symmetry.space_group_name_H-M   'P 1'
#
loop_
_entity.id
_entity.type
_entity.pdbx_description
1 polymer ?
#
loop_
_entity_poly.entity_id
_entity_poly.type
_entity_poly.pdbx_seq_one_letter_code
_entity_poly.pdbx_strand_id
1 'polypeptide(L)'
;LEKMSQMRDYGAAFMKDCPMAIMVAGDESVTDLWVDNCSISATILQLAVTDAGLGSCWVHINGRPQLKAEPEGKSAEEYLREFLPIPAEWRPLCFIALGYPAQEVAPHSEKDDSDKEIWVK
;
A
#
# COMPACT_ATOMS: atom_id res chain seq x y z
N LEU A 1 -0.01 12.28 -9.14
CA LEU A 1 0.97 11.41 -8.43
C LEU A 1 2.08 12.20 -7.72
N GLU A 2 2.45 13.37 -8.25
CA GLU A 2 3.46 14.19 -7.59
C GLU A 2 3.04 14.63 -6.20
N LYS A 3 1.81 15.13 -6.03
CA LYS A 3 1.27 15.48 -4.70
C LYS A 3 1.16 14.26 -3.79
N MET A 4 0.77 13.11 -4.35
CA MET A 4 0.65 11.86 -3.59
C MET A 4 2.01 11.38 -3.07
N SER A 5 3.09 11.60 -3.83
CA SER A 5 4.44 11.24 -3.41
C SER A 5 4.90 11.98 -2.15
N GLN A 6 4.26 13.11 -1.85
CA GLN A 6 4.56 13.94 -0.67
C GLN A 6 3.73 13.56 0.56
N MET A 7 2.86 12.56 0.46
CA MET A 7 2.03 12.10 1.59
C MET A 7 2.88 11.58 2.75
N ARG A 8 4.10 11.16 2.44
CA ARG A 8 5.10 10.74 3.42
C ARG A 8 6.47 11.20 2.96
N ASP A 9 7.26 11.74 3.86
CA ASP A 9 8.65 12.12 3.58
C ASP A 9 9.59 10.92 3.47
N TYR A 10 9.03 9.72 3.66
CA TYR A 10 9.76 8.46 3.66
C TYR A 10 8.93 7.37 2.96
N GLY A 11 9.51 6.75 1.95
CA GLY A 11 8.93 5.58 1.29
C GLY A 11 7.88 5.83 0.23
N ALA A 12 7.57 7.09 -0.09
CA ALA A 12 6.55 7.44 -1.09
C ALA A 12 7.09 8.26 -2.27
N ALA A 13 8.31 8.77 -2.16
CA ALA A 13 8.86 9.73 -3.13
C ALA A 13 8.87 9.22 -4.58
N PHE A 14 9.06 7.93 -4.79
CA PHE A 14 9.13 7.33 -6.14
C PHE A 14 7.78 7.37 -6.87
N MET A 15 6.66 7.58 -6.16
CA MET A 15 5.32 7.58 -6.77
C MET A 15 5.16 8.66 -7.84
N LYS A 16 5.91 9.75 -7.75
CA LYS A 16 5.88 10.83 -8.75
C LYS A 16 6.26 10.35 -10.15
N ASP A 17 7.08 9.31 -10.22
CA ASP A 17 7.59 8.75 -11.48
C ASP A 17 6.77 7.54 -11.97
N CYS A 18 5.76 7.12 -11.21
CA CYS A 18 4.89 6.01 -11.60
C CYS A 18 3.78 6.49 -12.52
N PRO A 19 3.42 5.69 -13.56
CA PRO A 19 2.33 6.04 -14.45
C PRO A 19 0.95 5.94 -13.81
N MET A 20 0.79 5.10 -12.79
CA MET A 20 -0.50 4.85 -12.13
C MET A 20 -0.30 4.42 -10.69
N ALA A 21 -1.27 4.76 -9.86
CA ALA A 21 -1.41 4.20 -8.51
C ALA A 21 -2.90 3.93 -8.24
N ILE A 22 -3.17 2.82 -7.58
CA ILE A 22 -4.53 2.44 -7.18
C ILE A 22 -4.61 2.55 -5.66
N MET A 23 -5.55 3.34 -5.16
CA MET A 23 -5.81 3.42 -3.73
C MET A 23 -6.71 2.27 -3.31
N VAL A 24 -6.33 1.57 -2.26
CA VAL A 24 -7.16 0.55 -1.63
C VAL A 24 -7.70 1.12 -0.32
N ALA A 25 -9.01 1.19 -0.23
CA ALA A 25 -9.70 1.81 0.91
C ALA A 25 -10.89 0.96 1.35
N GLY A 26 -11.26 1.07 2.62
CA GLY A 26 -12.39 0.36 3.19
C GLY A 26 -13.28 1.29 4.01
N ASP A 27 -14.49 0.83 4.28
CA ASP A 27 -15.47 1.54 5.11
C ASP A 27 -15.50 0.89 6.50
N GLU A 28 -14.93 1.60 7.48
CA GLU A 28 -14.87 1.11 8.86
C GLU A 28 -16.25 1.05 9.55
N SER A 29 -17.24 1.76 9.01
CA SER A 29 -18.61 1.71 9.54
C SER A 29 -19.32 0.41 9.15
N VAL A 30 -18.88 -0.25 8.09
CA VAL A 30 -19.44 -1.51 7.63
C VAL A 30 -18.85 -2.71 8.39
N THR A 31 -17.55 -2.65 8.65
CA THR A 31 -16.86 -3.74 9.37
C THR A 31 -15.59 -3.22 10.04
N ASP A 32 -15.30 -3.75 11.23
CA ASP A 32 -14.04 -3.50 11.92
C ASP A 32 -12.86 -4.26 11.29
N LEU A 33 -13.15 -5.19 10.39
CA LEU A 33 -12.14 -5.96 9.65
C LEU A 33 -11.69 -5.27 8.36
N TRP A 34 -11.95 -3.96 8.21
CA TRP A 34 -11.64 -3.25 6.98
C TRP A 34 -10.16 -3.28 6.61
N VAL A 35 -9.26 -3.24 7.60
CA VAL A 35 -7.80 -3.33 7.36
C VAL A 35 -7.45 -4.69 6.75
N ASP A 36 -7.98 -5.76 7.33
CA ASP A 36 -7.73 -7.13 6.86
C ASP A 36 -8.28 -7.31 5.44
N ASN A 37 -9.50 -6.85 5.20
CA ASN A 37 -10.15 -6.95 3.88
C ASN A 37 -9.38 -6.18 2.82
N CYS A 38 -8.94 -4.96 3.14
CA CYS A 38 -8.13 -4.15 2.22
C CYS A 38 -6.77 -4.80 1.95
N SER A 39 -6.15 -5.40 2.96
CA SER A 39 -4.85 -6.08 2.80
C SER A 39 -4.96 -7.27 1.86
N ILE A 40 -6.05 -8.04 1.98
CA ILE A 40 -6.33 -9.17 1.07
C ILE A 40 -6.51 -8.64 -0.36
N SER A 41 -7.34 -7.60 -0.54
CA SER A 41 -7.59 -7.01 -1.86
C SER A 41 -6.32 -6.47 -2.50
N ALA A 42 -5.49 -5.77 -1.72
CA ALA A 42 -4.23 -5.23 -2.19
C ALA A 42 -3.26 -6.33 -2.63
N THR A 43 -3.21 -7.43 -1.89
CA THR A 43 -2.37 -8.59 -2.23
C THR A 43 -2.83 -9.23 -3.53
N ILE A 44 -4.14 -9.44 -3.70
CA ILE A 44 -4.71 -9.98 -4.94
C ILE A 44 -4.39 -9.05 -6.11
N LEU A 45 -4.50 -7.73 -5.90
CA LEU A 45 -4.15 -6.75 -6.92
C LEU A 45 -2.70 -6.86 -7.35
N GLN A 46 -1.77 -7.02 -6.40
CA GLN A 46 -0.35 -7.19 -6.73
C GLN A 46 -0.09 -8.48 -7.51
N LEU A 47 -0.79 -9.57 -7.18
CA LEU A 47 -0.69 -10.83 -7.95
C LEU A 47 -1.20 -10.63 -9.37
N ALA A 48 -2.32 -9.94 -9.55
CA ALA A 48 -2.88 -9.64 -10.86
C ALA A 48 -1.93 -8.77 -11.70
N VAL A 49 -1.29 -7.79 -11.06
CA VAL A 49 -0.29 -6.92 -11.71
C VAL A 49 0.90 -7.73 -12.21
N THR A 50 1.40 -8.64 -11.39
CA THR A 50 2.49 -9.55 -11.77
C THR A 50 2.09 -10.44 -12.93
N ASP A 51 0.89 -11.00 -12.90
CA ASP A 51 0.35 -11.83 -13.99
C ASP A 51 0.26 -11.06 -15.31
N ALA A 52 -0.02 -9.76 -15.24
CA ALA A 52 -0.06 -8.87 -16.40
C ALA A 52 1.32 -8.45 -16.91
N GLY A 53 2.41 -8.90 -16.29
CA GLY A 53 3.78 -8.54 -16.68
C GLY A 53 4.22 -7.16 -16.21
N LEU A 54 3.50 -6.56 -15.26
CA LEU A 54 3.82 -5.25 -14.69
C LEU A 54 4.49 -5.38 -13.32
N GLY A 55 5.11 -4.29 -12.88
CA GLY A 55 5.64 -4.17 -11.54
C GLY A 55 4.71 -3.38 -10.63
N SER A 56 4.75 -3.66 -9.34
CA SER A 56 3.99 -2.91 -8.33
C SER A 56 4.77 -2.72 -7.05
N CYS A 57 4.36 -1.70 -6.30
CA CYS A 57 4.91 -1.45 -4.98
C CYS A 57 3.78 -0.99 -4.04
N TRP A 58 3.73 -1.60 -2.87
CA TRP A 58 2.81 -1.22 -1.80
C TRP A 58 3.32 0.02 -1.09
N VAL A 59 2.52 1.08 -1.06
CA VAL A 59 2.84 2.32 -0.35
C VAL A 59 1.80 2.52 0.75
N HIS A 60 2.19 2.25 1.98
CA HIS A 60 1.25 2.23 3.11
C HIS A 60 0.79 3.64 3.51
N ILE A 61 -0.50 3.79 3.84
CA ILE A 61 -1.13 5.04 4.25
C ILE A 61 -1.56 4.97 5.72
N ASN A 62 -2.36 3.96 6.05
CA ASN A 62 -2.99 3.84 7.36
C ASN A 62 -1.98 3.83 8.50
N GLY A 63 -2.21 4.67 9.51
CA GLY A 63 -1.35 4.72 10.69
C GLY A 63 0.03 5.33 10.46
N ARG A 64 0.25 6.00 9.33
CA ARG A 64 1.55 6.61 9.03
C ARG A 64 1.48 8.13 9.12
N PRO A 65 2.48 8.76 9.76
CA PRO A 65 2.60 10.22 9.74
C PRO A 65 3.10 10.69 8.37
N GLN A 66 2.78 11.94 8.02
CA GLN A 66 3.34 12.57 6.82
C GLN A 66 4.84 12.80 6.99
N LEU A 67 5.25 13.33 8.14
CA LEU A 67 6.64 13.61 8.46
C LEU A 67 7.14 12.62 9.51
N LYS A 68 8.17 11.89 9.20
CA LYS A 68 8.76 10.89 10.11
C LYS A 68 9.19 11.51 11.43
N ALA A 69 9.70 12.74 11.40
CA ALA A 69 10.14 13.47 12.57
C ALA A 69 8.98 13.96 13.46
N GLU A 70 7.75 13.92 12.96
CA GLU A 70 6.54 14.39 13.65
C GLU A 70 5.48 13.28 13.68
N PRO A 71 5.71 12.19 14.45
CA PRO A 71 4.80 11.04 14.45
C PRO A 71 3.40 11.36 14.99
N GLU A 72 3.26 12.41 15.80
CA GLU A 72 1.97 12.88 16.34
C GLU A 72 1.38 14.01 15.50
N GLY A 73 2.04 14.42 14.42
CA GLY A 73 1.57 15.47 13.53
C GLY A 73 0.54 14.98 12.52
N LYS A 74 0.42 15.71 11.41
CA LYS A 74 -0.50 15.37 10.32
C LYS A 74 -0.20 13.96 9.79
N SER A 75 -1.24 13.15 9.63
CA SER A 75 -1.12 11.82 9.05
C SER A 75 -1.06 11.88 7.53
N ALA A 76 -0.57 10.81 6.91
CA ALA A 76 -0.61 10.66 5.46
C ALA A 76 -2.05 10.72 4.94
N GLU A 77 -3.00 10.09 5.65
CA GLU A 77 -4.42 10.14 5.30
C GLU A 77 -4.97 11.57 5.32
N GLU A 78 -4.69 12.33 6.38
CA GLU A 78 -5.13 13.72 6.49
C GLU A 78 -4.59 14.57 5.34
N TYR A 79 -3.33 14.38 5.00
CA TYR A 79 -2.70 15.08 3.88
C TYR A 79 -3.39 14.75 2.55
N LEU A 80 -3.67 13.47 2.29
CA LEU A 80 -4.32 13.04 1.05
C LEU A 80 -5.74 13.59 0.93
N ARG A 81 -6.47 13.68 2.04
CA ARG A 81 -7.84 14.21 2.06
C ARG A 81 -7.92 15.70 1.70
N GLU A 82 -6.82 16.43 1.79
CA GLU A 82 -6.78 17.84 1.44
C GLU A 82 -6.99 18.09 -0.06
N PHE A 83 -6.64 17.13 -0.92
CA PHE A 83 -6.72 17.32 -2.37
C PHE A 83 -7.35 16.17 -3.15
N LEU A 84 -7.59 15.01 -2.53
CA LEU A 84 -8.28 13.90 -3.17
C LEU A 84 -9.73 13.84 -2.70
N PRO A 85 -10.69 13.56 -3.60
CA PRO A 85 -12.10 13.46 -3.25
C PRO A 85 -12.43 12.11 -2.61
N ILE A 86 -11.79 11.81 -1.47
CA ILE A 86 -12.02 10.56 -0.74
C ILE A 86 -13.33 10.70 0.05
N PRO A 87 -14.32 9.81 -0.16
CA PRO A 87 -15.54 9.83 0.66
C PRO A 87 -15.20 9.78 2.15
N ALA A 88 -15.95 10.54 2.96
CA ALA A 88 -15.66 10.70 4.39
C ALA A 88 -15.64 9.37 5.15
N GLU A 89 -16.48 8.42 4.75
CA GLU A 89 -16.60 7.10 5.37
C GLU A 89 -15.53 6.11 4.93
N TRP A 90 -14.75 6.43 3.87
CA TRP A 90 -13.69 5.55 3.40
C TRP A 90 -12.38 5.83 4.14
N ARG A 91 -11.71 4.77 4.57
CA ARG A 91 -10.40 4.81 5.19
C ARG A 91 -9.36 4.23 4.22
N PRO A 92 -8.43 5.03 3.72
CA PRO A 92 -7.39 4.51 2.82
C PRO A 92 -6.38 3.65 3.60
N LEU A 93 -6.10 2.46 3.09
CA LEU A 93 -5.09 1.57 3.65
C LEU A 93 -3.73 1.82 3.01
N CYS A 94 -3.69 1.81 1.68
CA CYS A 94 -2.44 1.92 0.93
C CYS A 94 -2.71 2.36 -0.51
N PHE A 95 -1.64 2.76 -1.19
CA PHE A 95 -1.58 2.77 -2.65
C PHE A 95 -0.85 1.53 -3.14
N ILE A 96 -1.25 1.01 -4.27
CA ILE A 96 -0.45 0.09 -5.07
C ILE A 96 0.03 0.89 -6.28
N ALA A 97 1.29 1.26 -6.27
CA ALA A 97 1.93 1.97 -7.38
C ALA A 97 2.28 0.96 -8.46
N LEU A 98 1.99 1.29 -9.71
CA LEU A 98 2.11 0.39 -10.86
C LEU A 98 3.05 0.99 -11.89
N GLY A 99 3.80 0.13 -12.56
CA GLY A 99 4.68 0.56 -13.65
C GLY A 99 5.25 -0.62 -14.43
N TYR A 100 5.97 -0.28 -15.49
CA TYR A 100 6.70 -1.28 -16.24
C TYR A 100 8.02 -1.57 -15.53
N PRO A 101 8.38 -2.86 -15.33
CA PRO A 101 9.65 -3.20 -14.68
C PRO A 101 10.83 -2.65 -15.48
N ALA A 102 11.75 -1.94 -14.82
CA ALA A 102 12.96 -1.43 -15.44
C ALA A 102 14.07 -2.50 -15.46
N GLN A 103 13.94 -3.53 -14.63
CA GLN A 103 14.90 -4.62 -14.50
C GLN A 103 14.21 -5.88 -14.03
N GLU A 104 14.78 -7.01 -14.39
CA GLU A 104 14.35 -8.29 -13.84
C GLU A 104 15.06 -8.51 -12.50
N VAL A 105 14.30 -8.96 -11.51
CA VAL A 105 14.83 -9.32 -10.20
C VAL A 105 14.82 -10.85 -10.10
N ALA A 106 15.94 -11.43 -9.67
CA ALA A 106 16.02 -12.85 -9.45
C ALA A 106 15.02 -13.30 -8.37
N PRO A 107 14.39 -14.47 -8.54
CA PRO A 107 13.49 -14.98 -7.50
C PRO A 107 14.24 -15.20 -6.19
N HIS A 108 13.53 -15.03 -5.08
CA HIS A 108 14.09 -15.33 -3.77
C HIS A 108 14.45 -16.80 -3.65
N SER A 109 15.51 -17.11 -2.91
CA SER A 109 15.83 -18.48 -2.58
C SER A 109 14.77 -19.05 -1.64
N GLU A 110 14.50 -20.35 -1.78
CA GLU A 110 13.62 -21.05 -0.87
C GLU A 110 14.20 -20.99 0.55
N LYS A 111 13.32 -20.82 1.52
CA LYS A 111 13.65 -20.87 2.94
C LYS A 111 12.96 -22.06 3.56
N ASP A 112 13.67 -22.76 4.43
CA ASP A 112 13.06 -23.81 5.24
C ASP A 112 12.42 -23.17 6.47
N ASP A 113 11.10 -23.09 6.45
CA ASP A 113 10.28 -22.56 7.55
C ASP A 113 9.62 -23.67 8.36
N SER A 114 10.08 -24.90 8.23
CA SER A 114 9.48 -26.07 8.90
C SER A 114 9.46 -25.95 10.43
N ASP A 115 10.39 -25.19 11.01
CA ASP A 115 10.45 -24.89 12.45
C ASP A 115 9.31 -23.99 12.93
N LYS A 116 8.61 -23.34 11.98
CA LYS A 116 7.46 -22.46 12.27
C LYS A 116 6.12 -23.19 12.09
N GLU A 117 6.14 -24.43 11.66
CA GLU A 117 4.95 -25.22 11.40
C GLU A 117 4.65 -26.15 12.57
N ILE A 118 3.38 -26.19 12.95
CA ILE A 118 2.89 -27.11 13.98
C ILE A 118 1.81 -27.99 13.34
N TRP A 119 2.07 -29.29 13.29
CA TRP A 119 1.11 -30.25 12.73
C TRP A 119 0.27 -30.86 13.86
N VAL A 120 -1.05 -30.66 13.78
CA VAL A 120 -2.01 -31.23 14.74
C VAL A 120 -2.57 -32.54 14.15
N LYS A 121 -2.41 -33.62 14.89
CA LYS A 121 -2.89 -34.95 14.48
C LYS A 121 -4.25 -35.26 15.13
#